data_05a5b80e8f8ba66ce268d204c122e728
#
_entry.id   05a5b80e8f8ba66ce268d204c122e728
#
_cell.length_a   1.000
_cell.length_b   1.000
_cell.length_c   1.000
_cell.angle_alpha   90.00
_cell.angle_beta   90.00
_cell.angle_gamma   90.00
#
_symmetry.space_group_name_H-M   'P 1'
#
loop_
_entity.id
_entity.type
_entity.pdbx_description
1 polymer ?
#
loop_
_entity_poly.entity_id
_entity_poly.type
_entity_poly.pdbx_seq_one_letter_code
_entity_poly.pdbx_strand_id
1 'polypeptide(L)'
;MKGKNEFTQIEINEIVDLIRQRCSAVSGEQKNIRNKMRSLGFYGRDDFGIFDMTEEKFYRLIESKKIIIKDSGKAKVSPVSSKRETNPPAYNNLKHGLEAWCGETPYVLILGTFPGEESLAAQAYYQDKSRNAFYKIMESLFERQSGMSDKDFIINNHIALWDCMKEAEREGSLDANIKGYVANDVEKFLSQHPAITAIVLNGKKAKEAFEKHFSKEKLIQRYSIRYWPSTSNANSIPFEDKLKIWSEIKKIVEAKS
;
A
#
# COMPACT_ATOMS: atom_id res chain seq x y z
N MET A 1 36.27 8.05 -9.38
CA MET A 1 35.87 6.63 -9.52
C MET A 1 34.65 6.60 -10.43
N LYS A 2 34.70 5.89 -11.56
CA LYS A 2 33.52 5.69 -12.41
C LYS A 2 32.60 4.68 -11.72
N GLY A 3 31.38 5.04 -11.37
CA GLY A 3 30.38 4.13 -10.85
C GLY A 3 30.05 3.02 -11.85
N LYS A 4 29.51 1.89 -11.38
CA LYS A 4 28.99 0.83 -12.26
C LYS A 4 27.71 1.33 -12.97
N ASN A 5 27.41 0.76 -14.13
CA ASN A 5 26.20 1.07 -14.92
C ASN A 5 25.26 -0.12 -15.05
N GLU A 6 25.63 -1.24 -14.47
CA GLU A 6 24.85 -2.45 -14.47
C GLU A 6 24.51 -2.83 -13.03
N PHE A 7 23.23 -2.98 -12.75
CA PHE A 7 22.68 -3.28 -11.43
C PHE A 7 21.69 -4.43 -11.52
N THR A 8 21.61 -5.23 -10.50
CA THR A 8 20.52 -6.20 -10.35
C THR A 8 19.22 -5.48 -10.02
N GLN A 9 18.07 -6.14 -10.22
CA GLN A 9 16.77 -5.56 -9.84
C GLN A 9 16.71 -5.21 -8.35
N ILE A 10 17.37 -6.00 -7.49
CA ILE A 10 17.46 -5.74 -6.05
C ILE A 10 18.20 -4.43 -5.77
N GLU A 11 19.37 -4.24 -6.40
CA GLU A 11 20.14 -3.00 -6.25
C GLU A 11 19.41 -1.77 -6.82
N ILE A 12 18.66 -1.92 -7.91
CA ILE A 12 17.80 -0.87 -8.45
C ILE A 12 16.75 -0.45 -7.42
N ASN A 13 16.04 -1.40 -6.82
CA ASN A 13 15.04 -1.12 -5.80
C ASN A 13 15.66 -0.42 -4.58
N GLU A 14 16.81 -0.89 -4.12
CA GLU A 14 17.53 -0.27 -2.99
C GLU A 14 18.00 1.15 -3.30
N ILE A 15 18.49 1.42 -4.50
CA ILE A 15 18.88 2.77 -4.95
C ILE A 15 17.65 3.69 -4.99
N VAL A 16 16.52 3.22 -5.51
CA VAL A 16 15.27 4.00 -5.55
C VAL A 16 14.80 4.35 -4.14
N ASP A 17 14.84 3.40 -3.19
CA ASP A 17 14.47 3.67 -1.80
C ASP A 17 15.42 4.67 -1.13
N LEU A 18 16.72 4.61 -1.40
CA LEU A 18 17.69 5.58 -0.91
C LEU A 18 17.47 6.97 -1.53
N ILE A 19 17.07 7.07 -2.79
CA ILE A 19 16.70 8.34 -3.44
C ILE A 19 15.48 8.94 -2.71
N ARG A 20 14.45 8.16 -2.43
CA ARG A 20 13.27 8.59 -1.66
C ARG A 20 13.64 9.09 -0.27
N GLN A 21 14.40 8.29 0.47
CA GLN A 21 14.89 8.68 1.81
C GLN A 21 15.67 9.99 1.77
N ARG A 22 16.54 10.19 0.77
CA ARG A 22 17.30 11.42 0.63
C ARG A 22 16.43 12.63 0.37
N CYS A 23 15.38 12.50 -0.46
CA CYS A 23 14.48 13.61 -0.77
C CYS A 23 13.67 14.08 0.44
N SER A 24 13.41 13.19 1.41
CA SER A 24 12.66 13.48 2.64
C SER A 24 13.55 13.78 3.85
N ALA A 25 14.87 13.51 3.77
CA ALA A 25 15.79 13.63 4.90
C ALA A 25 16.24 15.06 5.17
N VAL A 26 16.44 15.40 6.44
CA VAL A 26 17.08 16.65 6.85
C VAL A 26 18.54 16.71 6.42
N SER A 27 19.08 17.91 6.26
CA SER A 27 20.40 18.16 5.63
C SER A 27 21.55 17.30 6.18
N GLY A 28 21.58 17.02 7.49
CA GLY A 28 22.62 16.19 8.13
C GLY A 28 22.58 14.71 7.73
N GLU A 29 21.40 14.15 7.46
CA GLU A 29 21.22 12.73 7.12
C GLU A 29 21.48 12.42 5.65
N GLN A 30 21.31 13.39 4.78
CA GLN A 30 21.48 13.25 3.33
C GLN A 30 22.88 12.75 2.93
N LYS A 31 23.93 13.13 3.68
CA LYS A 31 25.29 12.67 3.46
C LYS A 31 25.43 11.16 3.65
N ASN A 32 24.83 10.61 4.71
CA ASN A 32 24.86 9.18 5.00
C ASN A 32 24.12 8.38 3.93
N ILE A 33 22.98 8.88 3.47
CA ILE A 33 22.19 8.24 2.41
C ILE A 33 22.98 8.22 1.09
N ARG A 34 23.61 9.33 0.70
CA ARG A 34 24.49 9.36 -0.48
C ARG A 34 25.68 8.39 -0.37
N ASN A 35 26.23 8.20 0.83
CA ASN A 35 27.31 7.23 1.03
C ASN A 35 26.80 5.79 0.84
N LYS A 36 25.58 5.46 1.29
CA LYS A 36 24.95 4.16 1.01
C LYS A 36 24.74 3.94 -0.49
N MET A 37 24.26 4.94 -1.24
CA MET A 37 24.15 4.85 -2.71
C MET A 37 25.51 4.56 -3.35
N ARG A 38 26.57 5.23 -2.89
CA ARG A 38 27.94 5.01 -3.39
C ARG A 38 28.45 3.61 -3.07
N SER A 39 28.14 3.04 -1.91
CA SER A 39 28.52 1.65 -1.56
C SER A 39 27.88 0.61 -2.48
N LEU A 40 26.72 0.91 -3.05
CA LEU A 40 26.10 0.10 -4.12
C LEU A 40 26.75 0.33 -5.51
N GLY A 41 27.70 1.24 -5.61
CA GLY A 41 28.35 1.61 -6.87
C GLY A 41 27.61 2.68 -7.68
N PHE A 42 26.57 3.29 -7.10
CA PHE A 42 25.82 4.36 -7.76
C PHE A 42 26.35 5.73 -7.37
N TYR A 43 26.94 6.45 -8.34
CA TYR A 43 27.58 7.75 -8.13
C TYR A 43 26.84 8.90 -8.82
N GLY A 44 25.73 8.64 -9.49
CA GLY A 44 25.10 9.53 -10.44
C GLY A 44 25.90 9.57 -11.75
N ARG A 45 25.24 9.88 -12.85
CA ARG A 45 25.88 9.93 -14.17
C ARG A 45 25.49 11.17 -14.95
N ASP A 46 26.40 11.61 -15.79
CA ASP A 46 26.23 12.72 -16.73
C ASP A 46 25.64 13.98 -16.05
N ASP A 47 24.57 14.53 -16.62
CA ASP A 47 23.89 15.73 -16.13
C ASP A 47 23.10 15.52 -14.83
N PHE A 48 23.09 14.28 -14.28
CA PHE A 48 22.38 13.93 -13.06
C PHE A 48 23.35 13.52 -11.95
N GLY A 49 23.78 14.50 -11.16
CA GLY A 49 24.58 14.23 -9.97
C GLY A 49 23.77 13.51 -8.89
N ILE A 50 24.44 12.72 -8.05
CA ILE A 50 23.81 12.03 -6.91
C ILE A 50 23.12 13.01 -5.93
N PHE A 51 23.54 14.29 -5.94
CA PHE A 51 22.98 15.34 -5.08
C PHE A 51 21.55 15.74 -5.50
N ASP A 52 21.28 15.76 -6.81
CA ASP A 52 20.02 16.22 -7.39
C ASP A 52 19.20 15.07 -7.98
N MET A 53 19.59 13.81 -7.65
CA MET A 53 18.91 12.63 -8.15
C MET A 53 17.50 12.53 -7.58
N THR A 54 16.52 12.45 -8.47
CA THR A 54 15.14 12.12 -8.15
C THR A 54 14.79 10.75 -8.75
N GLU A 55 13.71 10.13 -8.31
CA GLU A 55 13.24 8.88 -8.92
C GLU A 55 13.00 9.02 -10.41
N GLU A 56 12.36 10.10 -10.83
CA GLU A 56 12.10 10.39 -12.24
C GLU A 56 13.41 10.47 -13.05
N LYS A 57 14.41 11.19 -12.54
CA LYS A 57 15.73 11.28 -13.18
C LYS A 57 16.39 9.90 -13.24
N PHE A 58 16.28 9.10 -12.18
CA PHE A 58 16.85 7.76 -12.13
C PHE A 58 16.19 6.81 -13.14
N TYR A 59 14.85 6.81 -13.24
CA TYR A 59 14.15 5.99 -14.23
C TYR A 59 14.46 6.43 -15.67
N ARG A 60 14.64 7.72 -15.96
CA ARG A 60 15.13 8.20 -17.26
C ARG A 60 16.52 7.66 -17.61
N LEU A 61 17.39 7.44 -16.61
CA LEU A 61 18.68 6.79 -16.84
C LEU A 61 18.53 5.32 -17.24
N ILE A 62 17.55 4.62 -16.70
CA ILE A 62 17.23 3.23 -17.09
C ILE A 62 16.61 3.21 -18.49
N GLU A 63 15.63 4.03 -18.79
CA GLU A 63 14.98 4.13 -20.11
C GLU A 63 15.99 4.47 -21.22
N SER A 64 16.93 5.40 -20.95
CA SER A 64 18.00 5.78 -21.87
C SER A 64 19.15 4.75 -21.94
N LYS A 65 19.03 3.58 -21.29
CA LYS A 65 20.04 2.52 -21.20
C LYS A 65 21.40 2.98 -20.63
N LYS A 66 21.44 4.12 -19.95
CA LYS A 66 22.62 4.56 -19.19
C LYS A 66 22.82 3.75 -17.92
N ILE A 67 21.72 3.20 -17.36
CA ILE A 67 21.69 2.18 -16.31
C ILE A 67 21.05 0.94 -16.90
N ILE A 68 21.70 -0.21 -16.75
CA ILE A 68 21.27 -1.51 -17.29
C ILE A 68 20.85 -2.39 -16.12
N ILE A 69 19.67 -2.98 -16.23
CA ILE A 69 19.20 -3.98 -15.26
C ILE A 69 19.72 -5.35 -15.74
N LYS A 70 20.53 -6.02 -14.92
CA LYS A 70 20.98 -7.38 -15.18
C LYS A 70 19.88 -8.37 -14.82
N ASP A 71 19.51 -9.21 -15.78
CA ASP A 71 18.75 -10.42 -15.51
C ASP A 71 19.63 -11.38 -14.68
N SER A 72 19.16 -11.77 -13.52
CA SER A 72 19.84 -12.78 -12.69
C SER A 72 19.66 -14.17 -13.32
N GLY A 73 20.44 -14.44 -14.37
CA GLY A 73 20.58 -15.79 -14.95
C GLY A 73 21.11 -16.75 -13.88
N LYS A 74 20.49 -17.94 -13.82
CA LYS A 74 20.77 -19.06 -12.92
C LYS A 74 22.26 -19.21 -12.58
N ALA A 75 22.67 -18.83 -11.38
CA ALA A 75 24.02 -19.07 -10.87
C ALA A 75 24.11 -20.51 -10.34
N LYS A 76 25.10 -21.26 -10.86
CA LYS A 76 25.53 -22.56 -10.32
C LYS A 76 26.04 -22.40 -8.89
N VAL A 77 25.52 -23.24 -8.00
CA VAL A 77 25.91 -23.32 -6.60
C VAL A 77 27.29 -23.97 -6.47
N SER A 78 28.22 -23.29 -5.79
CA SER A 78 29.40 -23.91 -5.17
C SER A 78 29.54 -23.33 -3.74
N PRO A 79 29.91 -24.14 -2.74
CA PRO A 79 29.69 -23.82 -1.33
C PRO A 79 30.88 -23.08 -0.72
N VAL A 80 30.66 -21.86 -0.17
CA VAL A 80 31.60 -21.24 0.79
C VAL A 80 30.83 -20.56 1.90
N SER A 81 31.06 -21.08 3.07
CA SER A 81 30.90 -20.57 4.46
C SER A 81 30.06 -19.31 4.73
N SER A 82 29.06 -19.58 5.53
CA SER A 82 28.22 -18.77 6.42
C SER A 82 28.73 -17.39 6.84
N LYS A 83 28.07 -16.31 6.35
CA LYS A 83 27.69 -15.14 7.13
C LYS A 83 26.20 -14.88 6.83
N ARG A 84 25.42 -14.68 7.89
CA ARG A 84 23.96 -14.60 7.86
C ARG A 84 23.47 -13.54 6.87
N GLU A 85 23.08 -13.97 5.68
CA GLU A 85 22.13 -13.26 4.86
C GLU A 85 20.76 -13.46 5.52
N THR A 86 20.18 -12.37 6.00
CA THR A 86 18.75 -12.40 6.37
C THR A 86 17.97 -12.46 5.06
N ASN A 87 17.70 -13.66 4.58
CA ASN A 87 16.63 -13.89 3.62
C ASN A 87 15.36 -13.18 4.15
N PRO A 88 14.55 -12.54 3.30
CA PRO A 88 13.22 -12.15 3.76
C PRO A 88 12.60 -13.41 4.36
N PRO A 89 12.02 -13.33 5.56
CA PRO A 89 11.49 -14.51 6.23
C PRO A 89 10.58 -15.23 5.24
N ALA A 90 10.86 -16.52 4.99
CA ALA A 90 9.97 -17.37 4.23
C ALA A 90 8.71 -17.49 5.09
N TYR A 91 7.69 -16.72 4.74
CA TYR A 91 6.38 -16.79 5.40
C TYR A 91 5.74 -18.10 4.96
N ASN A 92 5.77 -19.10 5.84
CA ASN A 92 5.35 -20.46 5.51
C ASN A 92 3.82 -20.65 5.52
N ASN A 93 3.04 -19.66 5.96
CA ASN A 93 1.60 -19.75 6.13
C ASN A 93 0.88 -18.46 5.70
N LEU A 94 1.21 -17.94 4.50
CA LEU A 94 0.48 -16.79 3.95
C LEU A 94 -0.94 -17.20 3.56
N LYS A 95 -1.92 -16.54 4.14
CA LYS A 95 -3.32 -16.60 3.71
C LYS A 95 -3.52 -15.57 2.60
N HIS A 96 -4.30 -15.92 1.57
CA HIS A 96 -4.71 -14.96 0.55
C HIS A 96 -5.83 -14.06 1.07
N GLY A 97 -5.75 -12.76 0.77
CA GLY A 97 -6.81 -11.79 1.04
C GLY A 97 -7.98 -11.93 0.07
N LEU A 98 -8.89 -10.97 0.14
CA LEU A 98 -10.07 -10.91 -0.71
C LEU A 98 -9.81 -10.07 -1.96
N GLU A 99 -10.50 -10.42 -3.05
CA GLU A 99 -10.55 -9.58 -4.25
C GLU A 99 -11.29 -8.28 -3.96
N ALA A 100 -10.94 -7.21 -4.68
CA ALA A 100 -11.58 -5.93 -4.49
C ALA A 100 -13.09 -6.00 -4.83
N TRP A 101 -13.92 -5.40 -4.01
CA TRP A 101 -15.29 -5.09 -4.38
C TRP A 101 -15.32 -3.74 -5.07
N CYS A 102 -15.73 -3.72 -6.33
CA CYS A 102 -15.74 -2.53 -7.15
C CYS A 102 -16.88 -2.59 -8.13
N GLY A 103 -17.67 -1.52 -8.21
CA GLY A 103 -18.67 -1.32 -9.25
C GLY A 103 -18.07 -0.67 -10.51
N GLU A 104 -18.91 -0.29 -11.47
CA GLU A 104 -18.45 0.34 -12.71
C GLU A 104 -17.89 1.76 -12.49
N THR A 105 -18.46 2.52 -11.59
CA THR A 105 -18.12 3.92 -11.33
C THR A 105 -17.87 4.20 -9.84
N PRO A 106 -16.79 3.66 -9.24
CA PRO A 106 -16.46 3.93 -7.85
C PRO A 106 -15.86 5.35 -7.70
N TYR A 107 -16.28 6.10 -6.70
CA TYR A 107 -15.74 7.43 -6.39
C TYR A 107 -14.76 7.40 -5.22
N VAL A 108 -14.92 6.42 -4.33
CA VAL A 108 -14.12 6.25 -3.13
C VAL A 108 -13.57 4.83 -3.07
N LEU A 109 -12.27 4.70 -2.77
CA LEU A 109 -11.65 3.43 -2.40
C LEU A 109 -11.42 3.41 -0.90
N ILE A 110 -12.05 2.49 -0.18
CA ILE A 110 -11.74 2.22 1.23
C ILE A 110 -10.73 1.08 1.28
N LEU A 111 -9.60 1.31 1.92
CA LEU A 111 -8.56 0.31 2.14
C LEU A 111 -8.52 -0.12 3.61
N GLY A 112 -8.75 -1.40 3.85
CA GLY A 112 -8.44 -2.07 5.09
C GLY A 112 -6.98 -2.52 5.15
N THR A 113 -6.68 -3.35 6.13
CA THR A 113 -5.34 -3.93 6.32
C THR A 113 -5.24 -5.29 5.62
N PHE A 114 -5.96 -6.26 6.14
CA PHE A 114 -6.09 -7.64 5.67
C PHE A 114 -7.37 -8.24 6.28
N PRO A 115 -8.10 -9.13 5.59
CA PRO A 115 -9.36 -9.66 6.11
C PRO A 115 -9.17 -10.48 7.40
N GLY A 116 -10.12 -10.37 8.33
CA GLY A 116 -10.22 -11.25 9.50
C GLY A 116 -10.67 -12.66 9.12
N GLU A 117 -10.62 -13.59 10.06
CA GLU A 117 -10.98 -15.00 9.81
C GLU A 117 -12.41 -15.16 9.34
N GLU A 118 -13.35 -14.46 9.95
CA GLU A 118 -14.77 -14.49 9.57
C GLU A 118 -14.98 -13.93 8.14
N SER A 119 -14.23 -12.89 7.77
CA SER A 119 -14.28 -12.31 6.43
C SER A 119 -13.69 -13.25 5.38
N LEU A 120 -12.59 -13.93 5.69
CA LEU A 120 -11.98 -14.93 4.81
C LEU A 120 -12.90 -16.15 4.64
N ALA A 121 -13.50 -16.63 5.74
CA ALA A 121 -14.42 -17.77 5.69
C ALA A 121 -15.68 -17.46 4.86
N ALA A 122 -16.21 -16.26 5.00
CA ALA A 122 -17.40 -15.80 4.28
C ALA A 122 -17.08 -15.28 2.85
N GLN A 123 -15.81 -15.14 2.46
CA GLN A 123 -15.36 -14.49 1.23
C GLN A 123 -16.00 -13.10 1.05
N ALA A 124 -16.14 -12.34 2.15
CA ALA A 124 -16.80 -11.04 2.17
C ALA A 124 -16.16 -10.09 3.20
N TYR A 125 -16.16 -8.79 2.92
CA TYR A 125 -15.55 -7.79 3.80
C TYR A 125 -16.34 -7.58 5.09
N TYR A 126 -15.62 -7.36 6.20
CA TYR A 126 -16.15 -6.94 7.50
C TYR A 126 -17.25 -7.84 8.09
N GLN A 127 -17.16 -9.16 7.91
CA GLN A 127 -18.21 -10.13 8.33
C GLN A 127 -18.28 -10.37 9.83
N ASP A 128 -17.27 -10.06 10.60
CA ASP A 128 -17.41 -10.04 12.08
C ASP A 128 -18.21 -8.78 12.51
N LYS A 129 -19.51 -8.78 12.21
CA LYS A 129 -20.41 -7.66 12.49
C LYS A 129 -20.59 -7.38 13.98
N SER A 130 -20.28 -8.34 14.85
CA SER A 130 -20.29 -8.17 16.30
C SER A 130 -19.10 -7.36 16.81
N ARG A 131 -17.95 -7.46 16.14
CA ARG A 131 -16.70 -6.80 16.50
C ARG A 131 -16.26 -5.72 15.52
N ASN A 132 -17.07 -5.43 14.48
CA ASN A 132 -16.77 -4.39 13.51
C ASN A 132 -18.00 -3.57 13.17
N ALA A 133 -17.92 -2.27 13.39
CA ALA A 133 -19.01 -1.33 13.18
C ALA A 133 -19.17 -0.87 11.72
N PHE A 134 -18.40 -1.42 10.75
CA PHE A 134 -18.38 -0.94 9.36
C PHE A 134 -19.80 -0.86 8.76
N TYR A 135 -20.53 -1.97 8.74
CA TYR A 135 -21.89 -1.96 8.18
C TYR A 135 -22.86 -1.10 8.97
N LYS A 136 -22.76 -1.09 10.30
CA LYS A 136 -23.58 -0.19 11.13
C LYS A 136 -23.35 1.28 10.78
N ILE A 137 -22.10 1.69 10.48
CA ILE A 137 -21.77 3.04 10.01
C ILE A 137 -22.36 3.27 8.62
N MET A 138 -22.11 2.36 7.66
CA MET A 138 -22.59 2.51 6.29
C MET A 138 -24.12 2.59 6.22
N GLU A 139 -24.84 1.74 6.95
CA GLU A 139 -26.29 1.72 7.03
C GLU A 139 -26.89 2.94 7.77
N SER A 140 -26.11 3.60 8.63
CA SER A 140 -26.49 4.90 9.21
C SER A 140 -26.35 6.07 8.22
N LEU A 141 -25.55 5.90 7.17
CA LEU A 141 -25.24 6.96 6.19
C LEU A 141 -25.97 6.78 4.86
N PHE A 142 -26.23 5.56 4.44
CA PHE A 142 -26.82 5.22 3.16
C PHE A 142 -28.02 4.30 3.35
N GLU A 143 -29.02 4.50 2.51
CA GLU A 143 -30.21 3.64 2.49
C GLU A 143 -29.86 2.27 1.90
N ARG A 144 -30.25 1.20 2.58
CA ARG A 144 -30.08 -0.16 2.10
C ARG A 144 -31.45 -0.79 1.80
N GLN A 145 -31.64 -1.24 0.59
CA GLN A 145 -32.86 -1.95 0.20
C GLN A 145 -32.92 -3.32 0.84
N SER A 146 -34.13 -3.76 1.18
CA SER A 146 -34.34 -5.09 1.77
C SER A 146 -33.87 -6.19 0.81
N GLY A 147 -33.12 -7.17 1.33
CA GLY A 147 -32.57 -8.28 0.55
C GLY A 147 -31.30 -7.96 -0.25
N MET A 148 -30.82 -6.72 -0.22
CA MET A 148 -29.58 -6.35 -0.92
C MET A 148 -28.37 -6.99 -0.24
N SER A 149 -27.47 -7.60 -1.03
CA SER A 149 -26.22 -8.16 -0.51
C SER A 149 -25.28 -7.07 0.04
N ASP A 150 -24.36 -7.44 0.93
CA ASP A 150 -23.34 -6.51 1.45
C ASP A 150 -22.51 -5.90 0.32
N LYS A 151 -22.16 -6.72 -0.69
CA LYS A 151 -21.39 -6.27 -1.85
C LYS A 151 -22.18 -5.25 -2.67
N ASP A 152 -23.42 -5.57 -3.04
CA ASP A 152 -24.26 -4.67 -3.85
C ASP A 152 -24.54 -3.36 -3.11
N PHE A 153 -24.77 -3.44 -1.79
CA PHE A 153 -24.95 -2.25 -0.97
C PHE A 153 -23.77 -1.30 -1.05
N ILE A 154 -22.55 -1.81 -1.02
CA ILE A 154 -21.34 -0.98 -1.10
C ILE A 154 -21.12 -0.43 -2.51
N ILE A 155 -21.17 -1.29 -3.52
CA ILE A 155 -20.89 -0.86 -4.91
C ILE A 155 -21.95 0.07 -5.48
N ASN A 156 -23.21 -0.10 -5.10
CA ASN A 156 -24.31 0.79 -5.53
C ASN A 156 -24.19 2.19 -4.91
N ASN A 157 -23.46 2.33 -3.81
CA ASN A 157 -23.10 3.62 -3.23
C ASN A 157 -21.75 4.17 -3.76
N HIS A 158 -21.29 3.71 -4.93
CA HIS A 158 -20.06 4.16 -5.57
C HIS A 158 -18.81 4.03 -4.71
N ILE A 159 -18.79 3.04 -3.81
CA ILE A 159 -17.68 2.73 -2.92
C ILE A 159 -17.01 1.45 -3.41
N ALA A 160 -15.69 1.48 -3.54
CA ALA A 160 -14.87 0.30 -3.69
C ALA A 160 -14.25 -0.09 -2.33
N LEU A 161 -14.20 -1.41 -2.06
CA LEU A 161 -13.50 -1.95 -0.89
C LEU A 161 -12.33 -2.81 -1.34
N TRP A 162 -11.19 -2.62 -0.69
CA TRP A 162 -10.05 -3.52 -0.80
C TRP A 162 -9.20 -3.45 0.47
N ASP A 163 -8.07 -4.19 0.48
CA ASP A 163 -7.09 -4.15 1.55
C ASP A 163 -5.71 -3.75 1.01
N CYS A 164 -4.88 -3.20 1.88
CA CYS A 164 -3.48 -2.90 1.54
C CYS A 164 -2.66 -4.16 1.31
N MET A 165 -3.04 -5.29 1.92
CA MET A 165 -2.29 -6.54 1.87
C MET A 165 -3.03 -7.58 1.04
N LYS A 166 -2.32 -8.14 0.05
CA LYS A 166 -2.79 -9.23 -0.82
C LYS A 166 -2.71 -10.57 -0.11
N GLU A 167 -1.61 -10.78 0.59
CA GLU A 167 -1.32 -12.01 1.33
C GLU A 167 -0.74 -11.62 2.68
N ALA A 168 -1.10 -12.35 3.74
CA ALA A 168 -0.51 -12.10 5.05
C ALA A 168 -0.47 -13.36 5.92
N GLU A 169 0.55 -13.45 6.77
CA GLU A 169 0.59 -14.39 7.88
C GLU A 169 -0.11 -13.74 9.08
N ARG A 170 -1.30 -14.23 9.41
CA ARG A 170 -2.14 -13.71 10.48
C ARG A 170 -2.87 -14.84 11.21
N GLU A 171 -2.82 -14.79 12.53
CA GLU A 171 -3.62 -15.63 13.43
C GLU A 171 -4.75 -14.78 14.03
N GLY A 172 -6.00 -15.27 13.91
CA GLY A 172 -7.19 -14.54 14.37
C GLY A 172 -7.45 -13.27 13.55
N SER A 173 -8.17 -12.32 14.13
CA SER A 173 -8.65 -11.13 13.44
C SER A 173 -8.01 -9.81 13.93
N LEU A 174 -7.00 -9.86 14.84
CA LEU A 174 -6.30 -8.67 15.30
C LEU A 174 -5.14 -8.28 14.35
N ASP A 175 -5.10 -7.02 13.94
CA ASP A 175 -4.03 -6.49 13.07
C ASP A 175 -2.63 -6.57 13.69
N ALA A 176 -2.54 -6.61 15.04
CA ALA A 176 -1.27 -6.80 15.75
C ALA A 176 -0.65 -8.19 15.48
N ASN A 177 -1.45 -9.16 15.06
CA ASN A 177 -1.00 -10.53 14.79
C ASN A 177 -0.46 -10.71 13.36
N ILE A 178 -0.44 -9.67 12.54
CA ILE A 178 0.16 -9.73 11.20
C ILE A 178 1.67 -9.71 11.34
N LYS A 179 2.32 -10.83 10.98
CA LYS A 179 3.78 -11.02 11.08
C LYS A 179 4.50 -10.67 9.78
N GLY A 180 3.90 -11.00 8.64
CA GLY A 180 4.45 -10.73 7.32
C GLY A 180 3.36 -10.64 6.28
N TYR A 181 3.60 -9.92 5.19
CA TYR A 181 2.60 -9.73 4.14
C TYR A 181 3.22 -9.33 2.81
N VAL A 182 2.45 -9.56 1.75
CA VAL A 182 2.64 -9.03 0.39
C VAL A 182 1.60 -7.94 0.15
N ALA A 183 2.00 -6.79 -0.36
CA ALA A 183 1.07 -5.70 -0.65
C ALA A 183 0.26 -5.96 -1.92
N ASN A 184 -0.97 -5.44 -1.96
CA ASN A 184 -1.77 -5.34 -3.17
C ASN A 184 -1.21 -4.25 -4.10
N ASP A 185 -1.45 -4.37 -5.40
CA ASP A 185 -1.08 -3.34 -6.38
C ASP A 185 -2.18 -2.27 -6.49
N VAL A 186 -2.27 -1.43 -5.45
CA VAL A 186 -3.27 -0.37 -5.35
C VAL A 186 -3.08 0.69 -6.46
N GLU A 187 -1.86 0.97 -6.88
CA GLU A 187 -1.60 1.95 -7.93
C GLU A 187 -2.17 1.47 -9.28
N LYS A 188 -1.99 0.18 -9.60
CA LYS A 188 -2.59 -0.44 -10.78
C LYS A 188 -4.13 -0.41 -10.71
N PHE A 189 -4.69 -0.77 -9.56
CA PHE A 189 -6.15 -0.73 -9.34
C PHE A 189 -6.69 0.67 -9.58
N LEU A 190 -6.09 1.70 -8.99
CA LEU A 190 -6.49 3.09 -9.17
C LEU A 190 -6.39 3.56 -10.63
N SER A 191 -5.38 3.09 -11.37
CA SER A 191 -5.23 3.42 -12.80
C SER A 191 -6.36 2.84 -13.67
N GLN A 192 -6.93 1.71 -13.25
CA GLN A 192 -8.06 1.04 -13.92
C GLN A 192 -9.42 1.66 -13.54
N HIS A 193 -9.47 2.42 -12.44
CA HIS A 193 -10.70 3.06 -11.94
C HIS A 193 -10.54 4.58 -11.80
N PRO A 194 -10.48 5.32 -12.94
CA PRO A 194 -10.15 6.75 -12.95
C PRO A 194 -11.24 7.64 -12.31
N ALA A 195 -12.44 7.11 -12.07
CA ALA A 195 -13.51 7.81 -11.36
C ALA A 195 -13.24 7.96 -9.86
N ILE A 196 -12.36 7.13 -9.28
CA ILE A 196 -11.95 7.26 -7.88
C ILE A 196 -11.21 8.58 -7.68
N THR A 197 -11.67 9.38 -6.72
CA THR A 197 -11.08 10.67 -6.36
C THR A 197 -10.60 10.71 -4.90
N ALA A 198 -11.05 9.77 -4.08
CA ALA A 198 -10.68 9.69 -2.67
C ALA A 198 -10.26 8.28 -2.27
N ILE A 199 -9.28 8.22 -1.37
CA ILE A 199 -8.81 6.99 -0.73
C ILE A 199 -9.01 7.16 0.78
N VAL A 200 -9.73 6.22 1.38
CA VAL A 200 -9.99 6.18 2.82
C VAL A 200 -9.22 5.02 3.43
N LEU A 201 -8.33 5.30 4.36
CA LEU A 201 -7.56 4.31 5.09
C LEU A 201 -8.27 3.99 6.41
N ASN A 202 -8.79 2.76 6.53
CA ASN A 202 -9.58 2.30 7.67
C ASN A 202 -8.67 1.88 8.83
N GLY A 203 -8.22 2.87 9.59
CA GLY A 203 -7.43 2.69 10.79
C GLY A 203 -5.91 2.83 10.61
N LYS A 204 -5.22 2.82 11.74
CA LYS A 204 -3.78 3.09 11.83
C LYS A 204 -2.94 2.07 11.04
N LYS A 205 -3.30 0.77 11.11
CA LYS A 205 -2.51 -0.28 10.47
C LYS A 205 -2.62 -0.23 8.94
N ALA A 206 -3.82 0.07 8.41
CA ALA A 206 -4.02 0.32 7.00
C ALA A 206 -3.19 1.54 6.53
N LYS A 207 -3.15 2.61 7.33
CA LYS A 207 -2.29 3.78 7.08
C LYS A 207 -0.81 3.40 7.02
N GLU A 208 -0.30 2.67 8.00
CA GLU A 208 1.10 2.23 8.06
C GLU A 208 1.48 1.38 6.85
N ALA A 209 0.62 0.43 6.47
CA ALA A 209 0.82 -0.41 5.30
C ALA A 209 0.80 0.42 4.00
N PHE A 210 -0.14 1.35 3.89
CA PHE A 210 -0.25 2.24 2.74
C PHE A 210 1.00 3.12 2.60
N GLU A 211 1.43 3.80 3.66
CA GLU A 211 2.60 4.69 3.65
C GLU A 211 3.92 3.94 3.39
N LYS A 212 3.98 2.66 3.73
CA LYS A 212 5.15 1.82 3.48
C LYS A 212 5.30 1.40 2.02
N HIS A 213 4.20 1.14 1.33
CA HIS A 213 4.22 0.50 0.01
C HIS A 213 3.85 1.42 -1.15
N PHE A 214 3.17 2.55 -0.89
CA PHE A 214 2.69 3.43 -1.94
C PHE A 214 3.32 4.81 -1.87
N SER A 215 3.65 5.36 -3.03
CA SER A 215 4.22 6.72 -3.10
C SER A 215 3.15 7.76 -2.74
N LYS A 216 3.16 8.16 -1.45
CA LYS A 216 2.24 9.15 -0.90
C LYS A 216 2.25 10.43 -1.73
N GLU A 217 3.41 10.88 -2.20
CA GLU A 217 3.57 12.12 -2.96
C GLU A 217 2.83 12.09 -4.30
N LYS A 218 2.91 10.99 -5.04
CA LYS A 218 2.18 10.82 -6.31
C LYS A 218 0.68 10.72 -6.10
N LEU A 219 0.26 10.01 -5.06
CA LEU A 219 -1.16 9.76 -4.80
C LEU A 219 -1.85 10.97 -4.21
N ILE A 220 -1.20 11.77 -3.35
CA ILE A 220 -1.79 13.02 -2.79
C ILE A 220 -2.07 14.06 -3.88
N GLN A 221 -1.26 14.12 -4.93
CA GLN A 221 -1.51 15.06 -6.03
C GLN A 221 -2.78 14.73 -6.82
N ARG A 222 -3.18 13.44 -6.84
CA ARG A 222 -4.29 12.96 -7.65
C ARG A 222 -5.53 12.58 -6.84
N TYR A 223 -5.34 12.12 -5.61
CA TYR A 223 -6.40 11.58 -4.76
C TYR A 223 -6.46 12.31 -3.43
N SER A 224 -7.69 12.53 -2.92
CA SER A 224 -7.94 13.00 -1.57
C SER A 224 -7.74 11.82 -0.60
N ILE A 225 -6.60 11.75 0.11
CA ILE A 225 -6.33 10.67 1.05
C ILE A 225 -6.84 11.04 2.44
N ARG A 226 -7.66 10.16 3.04
CA ARG A 226 -8.26 10.30 4.35
C ARG A 226 -7.78 9.16 5.29
N TYR A 227 -7.47 9.54 6.53
CA TYR A 227 -7.08 8.61 7.59
C TYR A 227 -8.19 8.62 8.65
N TRP A 228 -9.08 7.63 8.59
CA TRP A 228 -10.19 7.56 9.52
C TRP A 228 -9.97 6.51 10.58
N PRO A 229 -10.64 6.65 11.76
CA PRO A 229 -10.54 5.66 12.82
C PRO A 229 -11.03 4.30 12.32
N SER A 230 -10.34 3.25 12.78
CA SER A 230 -10.74 1.88 12.44
C SER A 230 -12.17 1.60 12.88
N THR A 231 -12.92 0.95 12.00
CA THR A 231 -14.29 0.47 12.29
C THR A 231 -14.31 -0.72 13.23
N SER A 232 -13.15 -1.37 13.47
CA SER A 232 -13.03 -2.44 14.48
C SER A 232 -13.39 -1.93 15.88
N ASN A 233 -14.11 -2.75 16.66
CA ASN A 233 -14.41 -2.45 18.06
C ASN A 233 -13.16 -2.55 18.98
N ALA A 234 -12.04 -3.11 18.49
CA ALA A 234 -10.76 -2.99 19.17
C ALA A 234 -10.23 -1.55 19.23
N ASN A 235 -10.74 -0.66 18.36
CA ASN A 235 -10.50 0.78 18.45
C ASN A 235 -11.45 1.39 19.46
N SER A 236 -10.91 2.03 20.51
CA SER A 236 -11.66 2.56 21.67
C SER A 236 -12.48 3.82 21.38
N ILE A 237 -12.41 4.41 20.17
CA ILE A 237 -13.22 5.57 19.81
C ILE A 237 -14.70 5.17 19.84
N PRO A 238 -15.59 5.95 20.52
CA PRO A 238 -17.02 5.69 20.56
C PRO A 238 -17.66 5.64 19.17
N PHE A 239 -18.75 4.89 19.04
CA PHE A 239 -19.44 4.73 17.76
C PHE A 239 -19.87 6.06 17.14
N GLU A 240 -20.44 6.97 17.95
CA GLU A 240 -20.92 8.27 17.48
C GLU A 240 -19.79 9.15 16.92
N ASP A 241 -18.61 9.11 17.55
CA ASP A 241 -17.44 9.85 17.05
C ASP A 241 -16.90 9.21 15.76
N LYS A 242 -16.89 7.88 15.66
CA LYS A 242 -16.58 7.19 14.40
C LYS A 242 -17.57 7.59 13.32
N LEU A 243 -18.88 7.50 13.60
CA LEU A 243 -19.92 7.84 12.64
C LEU A 243 -19.80 9.28 12.14
N LYS A 244 -19.52 10.24 13.04
CA LYS A 244 -19.29 11.63 12.67
C LYS A 244 -18.12 11.80 11.70
N ILE A 245 -16.99 11.12 11.91
CA ILE A 245 -15.84 11.18 11.01
C ILE A 245 -16.17 10.49 9.68
N TRP A 246 -16.73 9.30 9.75
CA TRP A 246 -17.08 8.50 8.57
C TRP A 246 -18.19 9.13 7.72
N SER A 247 -19.02 10.03 8.29
CA SER A 247 -20.07 10.74 7.54
C SER A 247 -19.53 11.60 6.38
N GLU A 248 -18.24 11.95 6.39
CA GLU A 248 -17.61 12.65 5.26
C GLU A 248 -17.66 11.83 3.97
N ILE A 249 -17.78 10.49 4.03
CA ILE A 249 -17.85 9.64 2.83
C ILE A 249 -19.08 9.99 2.00
N LYS A 250 -20.20 10.31 2.64
CA LYS A 250 -21.45 10.72 1.96
C LYS A 250 -21.22 11.96 1.11
N LYS A 251 -20.53 12.96 1.64
CA LYS A 251 -20.21 14.19 0.89
C LYS A 251 -19.31 13.92 -0.31
N ILE A 252 -18.36 12.97 -0.20
CA ILE A 252 -17.46 12.63 -1.30
C ILE A 252 -18.25 11.94 -2.42
N VAL A 253 -19.17 11.05 -2.07
CA VAL A 253 -20.02 10.32 -3.04
C VAL A 253 -21.01 11.29 -3.70
N GLU A 254 -21.74 12.08 -2.92
CA GLU A 254 -22.78 13.01 -3.41
C GLU A 254 -22.20 14.14 -4.28
N ALA A 255 -20.94 14.56 -4.05
CA ALA A 255 -20.30 15.59 -4.87
C ALA A 255 -20.01 15.12 -6.31
N LYS A 256 -20.21 13.84 -6.63
CA LYS A 256 -19.93 13.21 -7.93
C LYS A 256 -21.18 12.57 -8.58
N SER A 257 -22.25 12.35 -7.78
CA SER A 257 -23.55 11.92 -8.25
C SER A 257 -24.34 13.12 -8.77
#